data_9c76ac0e6e5c39f435b01b1b85c01bb4
#
_entry.id   9c76ac0e6e5c39f435b01b1b85c01bb4
#
_cell.length_a   1.000
_cell.length_b   1.000
_cell.length_c   1.000
_cell.angle_alpha   90.00
_cell.angle_beta   90.00
_cell.angle_gamma   90.00
#
_symmetry.space_group_name_H-M   'P 1'
#
loop_
_entity.id
_entity.type
_entity.pdbx_description
1 polymer ?
#
loop_
_entity_poly.entity_id
_entity_poly.type
_entity_poly.pdbx_seq_one_letter_code
_entity_poly.pdbx_strand_id
1 'polypeptide(L)'
;MKTAESRNLEQVASSLRAAGINEIVIVDSSLDRYEDFVLAAQAGETGLHFCVDGRSAIRLSRRFRADVWLVSSELSDMAGFDLLSMLAPHVMQGSVDPLLEGSAISLDRLGDAMRTGIFVVSDSYSVEEEQQALATGVAGYLVRPVTIDLIRNARTPHARTATESTNAS
;
A
#
# COMPACT_ATOMS: atom_id res chain seq x y z
N MET A 1 5.16 33.86 -9.54
CA MET A 1 5.52 32.75 -10.44
C MET A 1 5.61 31.47 -9.62
N LYS A 2 4.65 30.57 -9.75
CA LYS A 2 4.78 29.23 -9.17
C LYS A 2 5.84 28.48 -9.98
N THR A 3 6.88 28.00 -9.33
CA THR A 3 7.98 27.26 -9.96
C THR A 3 7.49 25.92 -10.53
N ALA A 4 8.17 25.38 -11.54
CA ALA A 4 7.81 24.10 -12.16
C ALA A 4 7.73 22.94 -11.16
N GLU A 5 8.54 22.99 -10.10
CA GLU A 5 8.50 22.03 -8.98
C GLU A 5 7.18 22.06 -8.21
N SER A 6 6.61 23.25 -7.96
CA SER A 6 5.31 23.35 -7.27
C SER A 6 4.16 22.79 -8.10
N ARG A 7 4.22 22.89 -9.43
CA ARG A 7 3.21 22.29 -10.31
C ARG A 7 3.31 20.77 -10.36
N ASN A 8 4.53 20.25 -10.32
CA ASN A 8 4.76 18.81 -10.35
C ASN A 8 4.26 18.16 -9.05
N LEU A 9 4.49 18.81 -7.91
CA LEU A 9 4.00 18.37 -6.61
C LEU A 9 2.46 18.40 -6.54
N GLU A 10 1.81 19.47 -7.00
CA GLU A 10 0.33 19.54 -7.04
C GLU A 10 -0.29 18.47 -7.96
N GLN A 11 0.40 18.10 -9.03
CA GLN A 11 -0.07 17.09 -9.98
C GLN A 11 0.09 15.65 -9.43
N VAL A 12 1.16 15.38 -8.68
CA VAL A 12 1.36 14.13 -7.96
C VAL A 12 0.33 13.98 -6.84
N ALA A 13 0.02 15.04 -6.12
CA ALA A 13 -0.98 15.13 -5.08
C ALA A 13 -2.37 14.71 -5.52
N SER A 14 -2.80 15.36 -6.57
CA SER A 14 -4.09 15.07 -7.20
C SER A 14 -4.20 13.61 -7.60
N SER A 15 -3.08 12.97 -7.94
CA SER A 15 -3.06 11.60 -8.43
C SER A 15 -3.08 10.53 -7.35
N LEU A 16 -2.51 10.78 -6.15
CA LEU A 16 -2.59 9.85 -5.03
C LEU A 16 -4.02 9.71 -4.52
N ARG A 17 -4.71 10.84 -4.32
CA ARG A 17 -6.11 10.85 -3.89
C ARG A 17 -7.04 10.22 -4.94
N ALA A 18 -6.77 10.46 -6.22
CA ALA A 18 -7.51 9.84 -7.31
C ALA A 18 -7.32 8.30 -7.34
N ALA A 19 -6.16 7.80 -6.90
CA ALA A 19 -5.90 6.38 -6.71
C ALA A 19 -6.45 5.82 -5.37
N GLY A 20 -7.13 6.65 -4.56
CA GLY A 20 -7.66 6.26 -3.25
C GLY A 20 -6.59 6.07 -2.18
N ILE A 21 -5.43 6.72 -2.33
CA ILE A 21 -4.33 6.65 -1.38
C ILE A 21 -4.32 7.92 -0.53
N ASN A 22 -4.94 7.86 0.64
CA ASN A 22 -4.99 8.99 1.58
C ASN A 22 -4.01 8.79 2.75
N GLU A 23 -3.78 7.55 3.16
CA GLU A 23 -2.95 7.19 4.32
C GLU A 23 -1.98 6.08 3.97
N ILE A 24 -0.71 6.32 4.25
CA ILE A 24 0.39 5.38 3.99
C ILE A 24 1.11 5.09 5.31
N VAL A 25 1.35 3.81 5.58
CA VAL A 25 2.23 3.37 6.67
C VAL A 25 3.49 2.75 6.07
N ILE A 26 4.64 3.23 6.51
CA ILE A 26 5.94 2.65 6.16
C ILE A 26 6.52 2.00 7.40
N VAL A 27 6.90 0.73 7.28
CA VAL A 27 7.56 -0.04 8.32
C VAL A 27 8.98 -0.40 7.85
N ASP A 28 9.93 0.39 8.28
CA ASP A 28 11.34 0.26 7.88
C ASP A 28 12.24 0.86 8.98
N SER A 29 13.47 0.38 9.08
CA SER A 29 14.45 0.92 10.02
C SER A 29 14.97 2.31 9.64
N SER A 30 14.81 2.74 8.38
CA SER A 30 15.33 4.00 7.86
C SER A 30 14.32 4.76 7.02
N LEU A 31 13.96 5.96 7.47
CA LEU A 31 13.08 6.88 6.75
C LEU A 31 13.78 7.54 5.54
N ASP A 32 15.09 7.62 5.55
CA ASP A 32 15.89 8.32 4.52
C ASP A 32 15.68 7.74 3.12
N ARG A 33 15.18 6.52 3.04
CA ARG A 33 14.90 5.81 1.78
C ARG A 33 13.56 6.20 1.14
N TYR A 34 12.79 7.09 1.79
CA TYR A 34 11.40 7.43 1.41
C TYR A 34 11.18 8.94 1.31
N GLU A 35 12.17 9.66 0.78
CA GLU A 35 12.16 11.13 0.72
C GLU A 35 10.95 11.69 -0.04
N ASP A 36 10.58 11.10 -1.18
CA ASP A 36 9.42 11.50 -1.97
C ASP A 36 8.09 11.33 -1.22
N PHE A 37 7.98 10.30 -0.37
CA PHE A 37 6.81 10.10 0.51
C PHE A 37 6.76 11.18 1.60
N VAL A 38 7.89 11.55 2.16
CA VAL A 38 7.98 12.61 3.16
C VAL A 38 7.59 13.95 2.56
N LEU A 39 8.08 14.27 1.36
CA LEU A 39 7.74 15.50 0.65
C LEU A 39 6.24 15.57 0.33
N ALA A 40 5.64 14.48 -0.14
CA ALA A 40 4.20 14.41 -0.39
C ALA A 40 3.38 14.62 0.90
N ALA A 41 3.79 14.03 2.01
CA ALA A 41 3.14 14.22 3.29
C ALA A 41 3.25 15.67 3.80
N GLN A 42 4.41 16.30 3.65
CA GLN A 42 4.63 17.71 4.00
C GLN A 42 3.79 18.66 3.14
N ALA A 43 3.54 18.29 1.89
CA ALA A 43 2.65 19.04 1.00
C ALA A 43 1.15 18.83 1.31
N GLY A 44 0.81 17.97 2.28
CA GLY A 44 -0.57 17.68 2.67
C GLY A 44 -1.33 16.77 1.69
N GLU A 45 -0.60 16.01 0.90
CA GLU A 45 -1.15 15.18 -0.17
C GLU A 45 -1.59 13.82 0.30
N THR A 46 -0.91 13.30 1.30
CA THR A 46 -1.20 12.02 1.95
C THR A 46 -0.82 12.09 3.42
N GLY A 47 -1.47 11.31 4.26
CA GLY A 47 -1.00 11.04 5.61
C GLY A 47 0.13 10.00 5.54
N LEU A 48 1.22 10.24 6.26
CA LEU A 48 2.35 9.34 6.35
C LEU A 48 2.62 8.97 7.81
N HIS A 49 2.64 7.68 8.09
CA HIS A 49 3.00 7.12 9.38
C HIS A 49 4.22 6.23 9.21
N PHE A 50 5.18 6.41 10.07
CA PHE A 50 6.44 5.67 10.02
C PHE A 50 6.63 4.83 11.29
N CYS A 51 6.87 3.54 11.11
CA CYS A 51 7.18 2.59 12.16
C CYS A 51 8.59 2.05 11.96
N VAL A 52 9.46 2.23 12.93
CA VAL A 52 10.87 1.80 12.87
C VAL A 52 11.05 0.29 13.11
N ASP A 53 10.02 -0.36 13.65
CA ASP A 53 10.03 -1.78 14.02
C ASP A 53 8.64 -2.42 13.87
N GLY A 54 8.62 -3.74 13.88
CA GLY A 54 7.39 -4.51 13.72
C GLY A 54 6.43 -4.36 14.90
N ARG A 55 6.91 -4.19 16.12
CA ARG A 55 6.06 -4.01 17.31
C ARG A 55 5.27 -2.70 17.23
N SER A 56 5.89 -1.64 16.73
CA SER A 56 5.22 -0.36 16.51
C SER A 56 4.15 -0.49 15.44
N ALA A 57 4.43 -1.23 14.36
CA ALA A 57 3.48 -1.51 13.29
C ALA A 57 2.26 -2.29 13.78
N ILE A 58 2.46 -3.33 14.59
CA ILE A 58 1.37 -4.12 15.20
C ILE A 58 0.50 -3.24 16.09
N ARG A 59 1.09 -2.39 16.91
CA ARG A 59 0.32 -1.45 17.76
C ARG A 59 -0.49 -0.47 16.96
N LEU A 60 0.09 0.05 15.87
CA LEU A 60 -0.58 0.98 14.98
C LEU A 60 -1.75 0.31 14.25
N SER A 61 -1.57 -0.90 13.72
CA SER A 61 -2.59 -1.62 12.93
C SER A 61 -3.90 -1.89 13.69
N ARG A 62 -3.84 -1.95 15.02
CA ARG A 62 -5.02 -2.20 15.87
C ARG A 62 -5.96 -1.00 15.97
N ARG A 63 -5.49 0.21 15.73
CA ARG A 63 -6.22 1.46 15.97
C ARG A 63 -6.17 2.44 14.80
N PHE A 64 -5.42 2.13 13.75
CA PHE A 64 -5.26 2.98 12.60
C PHE A 64 -5.45 2.19 11.31
N ARG A 65 -6.17 2.79 10.37
CA ARG A 65 -6.39 2.23 9.04
C ARG A 65 -5.60 3.04 8.02
N ALA A 66 -4.84 2.34 7.20
CA ALA A 66 -4.12 2.93 6.08
C ALA A 66 -4.53 2.27 4.77
N ASP A 67 -4.43 3.01 3.69
CA ASP A 67 -4.71 2.48 2.35
C ASP A 67 -3.55 1.66 1.83
N VAL A 68 -2.33 2.01 2.25
CA VAL A 68 -1.10 1.34 1.83
C VAL A 68 -0.20 1.09 3.03
N TRP A 69 0.36 -0.11 3.09
CA TRP A 69 1.42 -0.52 4.00
C TRP A 69 2.65 -0.93 3.19
N LEU A 70 3.78 -0.29 3.44
CA LEU A 70 5.08 -0.70 2.91
C LEU A 70 5.86 -1.36 4.05
N VAL A 71 6.13 -2.65 3.94
CA VAL A 71 6.78 -3.42 5.00
C VAL A 71 8.13 -3.94 4.51
N SER A 72 9.20 -3.50 5.16
CA SER A 72 10.54 -4.02 4.87
C SER A 72 10.61 -5.53 5.15
N SER A 73 11.26 -6.29 4.27
CA SER A 73 11.52 -7.71 4.49
C SER A 73 12.42 -7.94 5.69
N GLU A 74 13.24 -6.96 6.06
CA GLU A 74 14.15 -7.00 7.20
C GLU A 74 13.85 -5.85 8.17
N LEU A 75 13.54 -6.18 9.41
CA LEU A 75 13.33 -5.24 10.51
C LEU A 75 14.28 -5.56 11.65
N SER A 76 14.49 -4.60 12.55
CA SER A 76 15.43 -4.75 13.66
C SER A 76 14.98 -5.74 14.73
N ASP A 77 13.67 -5.94 14.87
CA ASP A 77 13.05 -6.72 15.96
C ASP A 77 12.41 -8.03 15.48
N MET A 78 12.15 -8.18 14.20
CA MET A 78 11.55 -9.37 13.59
C MET A 78 11.76 -9.41 12.08
N ALA A 79 11.57 -10.57 11.46
CA ALA A 79 11.49 -10.66 10.00
C ALA A 79 10.20 -10.00 9.48
N GLY A 80 10.27 -9.33 8.32
CA GLY A 80 9.11 -8.70 7.72
C GLY A 80 7.98 -9.69 7.44
N PHE A 81 8.29 -10.92 7.08
CA PHE A 81 7.30 -11.98 6.86
C PHE A 81 6.58 -12.43 8.14
N ASP A 82 7.26 -12.42 9.29
CA ASP A 82 6.62 -12.68 10.58
C ASP A 82 5.63 -11.54 10.90
N LEU A 83 6.04 -10.31 10.67
CA LEU A 83 5.16 -9.15 10.81
C LEU A 83 3.94 -9.27 9.91
N LEU A 84 4.08 -9.66 8.64
CA LEU A 84 2.97 -9.84 7.72
C LEU A 84 1.94 -10.83 8.24
N SER A 85 2.38 -11.95 8.80
CA SER A 85 1.50 -12.95 9.40
C SER A 85 0.68 -12.38 10.57
N MET A 86 1.24 -11.42 11.29
CA MET A 86 0.56 -10.74 12.40
C MET A 86 -0.34 -9.60 11.93
N LEU A 87 0.03 -8.90 10.85
CA LEU A 87 -0.75 -7.78 10.30
C LEU A 87 -1.94 -8.24 9.47
N ALA A 88 -1.78 -9.30 8.68
CA ALA A 88 -2.79 -9.75 7.73
C ALA A 88 -4.20 -9.90 8.34
N PRO A 89 -4.41 -10.52 9.50
CA PRO A 89 -5.72 -10.62 10.12
C PRO A 89 -6.34 -9.27 10.48
N HIS A 90 -5.55 -8.26 10.78
CA HIS A 90 -6.01 -6.94 11.23
C HIS A 90 -6.19 -5.95 10.07
N VAL A 91 -5.39 -6.10 9.03
CA VAL A 91 -5.30 -5.14 7.93
C VAL A 91 -6.08 -5.61 6.71
N MET A 92 -6.03 -6.91 6.40
CA MET A 92 -6.68 -7.49 5.21
C MET A 92 -8.12 -7.91 5.47
N GLN A 93 -8.43 -8.36 6.68
CA GLN A 93 -9.81 -8.52 7.10
C GLN A 93 -10.29 -7.14 7.56
N GLY A 94 -10.90 -6.39 6.66
CA GLY A 94 -11.63 -5.20 7.08
C GLY A 94 -12.47 -5.59 8.29
N SER A 95 -12.27 -4.93 9.45
CA SER A 95 -13.09 -5.12 10.62
C SER A 95 -14.53 -4.81 10.19
N VAL A 96 -15.26 -5.83 9.81
CA VAL A 96 -16.69 -5.72 9.65
C VAL A 96 -17.19 -5.47 11.06
N ASP A 97 -17.62 -4.24 11.32
CA ASP A 97 -18.28 -3.90 12.56
C ASP A 97 -19.49 -4.84 12.69
N PRO A 98 -19.54 -5.72 13.72
CA PRO A 98 -20.65 -6.65 13.89
C PRO A 98 -22.01 -5.97 13.99
N LEU A 99 -22.06 -4.66 14.22
CA LEU A 99 -23.27 -3.86 14.31
C LEU A 99 -23.86 -3.47 12.95
N LEU A 100 -23.19 -3.75 11.83
CA LEU A 100 -23.66 -3.49 10.47
C LEU A 100 -24.22 -4.74 9.76
N GLU A 101 -24.41 -5.84 10.45
CA GLU A 101 -24.98 -7.09 9.91
C GLU A 101 -26.46 -7.00 9.47
N GLY A 102 -27.02 -5.81 9.27
CA GLY A 102 -28.40 -5.62 8.83
C GLY A 102 -28.60 -5.13 7.39
N SER A 103 -27.53 -4.78 6.69
CA SER A 103 -27.63 -4.31 5.30
C SER A 103 -26.94 -5.30 4.37
N ALA A 104 -27.70 -5.98 3.52
CA ALA A 104 -27.19 -6.76 2.41
C ALA A 104 -26.50 -5.86 1.37
N ILE A 105 -25.36 -5.31 1.73
CA ILE A 105 -24.45 -4.67 0.80
C ILE A 105 -23.65 -5.81 0.18
N SER A 106 -23.81 -5.99 -1.13
CA SER A 106 -23.07 -6.99 -1.90
C SER A 106 -21.58 -6.94 -1.54
N LEU A 107 -21.11 -7.96 -0.86
CA LEU A 107 -19.70 -8.16 -0.47
C LEU A 107 -18.73 -8.07 -1.65
N ASP A 108 -19.20 -8.33 -2.88
CA ASP A 108 -18.40 -8.20 -4.10
C ASP A 108 -18.01 -6.75 -4.44
N ARG A 109 -18.82 -5.77 -4.07
CA ARG A 109 -18.49 -4.34 -4.31
C ARG A 109 -17.63 -3.73 -3.22
N LEU A 110 -17.72 -4.23 -1.98
CA LEU A 110 -16.81 -3.83 -0.91
C LEU A 110 -15.43 -4.47 -1.05
N GLY A 111 -15.33 -5.65 -1.65
CA GLY A 111 -14.08 -6.39 -1.79
C GLY A 111 -13.00 -5.66 -2.59
N ASP A 112 -13.38 -4.89 -3.60
CA ASP A 112 -12.40 -4.14 -4.41
C ASP A 112 -12.07 -2.75 -3.85
N ALA A 113 -13.00 -2.12 -3.14
CA ALA A 113 -12.83 -0.76 -2.63
C ALA A 113 -12.07 -0.69 -1.29
N MET A 114 -11.97 -1.78 -0.55
CA MET A 114 -11.39 -1.82 0.81
C MET A 114 -10.15 -2.72 0.95
N ARG A 115 -9.54 -3.13 -0.13
CA ARG A 115 -8.27 -3.86 -0.05
C ARG A 115 -7.17 -2.89 0.35
N THR A 116 -6.80 -2.90 1.63
CA THR A 116 -5.56 -2.29 2.06
C THR A 116 -4.42 -2.95 1.28
N GLY A 117 -3.65 -2.14 0.53
CA GLY A 117 -2.50 -2.63 -0.22
C GLY A 117 -1.32 -2.83 0.73
N ILE A 118 -0.97 -4.07 1.04
CA ILE A 118 0.29 -4.38 1.72
C ILE A 118 1.32 -4.76 0.66
N PHE A 119 2.45 -4.08 0.68
CA PHE A 119 3.60 -4.38 -0.18
C PHE A 119 4.80 -4.76 0.69
N VAL A 120 5.47 -5.83 0.32
CA VAL A 120 6.79 -6.17 0.88
C VAL A 120 7.86 -5.42 0.11
N VAL A 121 8.81 -4.84 0.82
CA VAL A 121 9.94 -4.09 0.26
C VAL A 121 11.24 -4.76 0.63
N SER A 122 12.04 -5.13 -0.36
CA SER A 122 13.36 -5.75 -0.18
C SER A 122 14.48 -4.93 -0.82
N ASP A 123 15.71 -5.14 -0.40
CA ASP A 123 16.90 -4.50 -1.00
C ASP A 123 17.29 -5.14 -2.34
N SER A 124 17.00 -6.44 -2.50
CA SER A 124 17.32 -7.19 -3.71
C SER A 124 16.17 -8.14 -4.06
N TYR A 125 16.06 -8.46 -5.35
CA TYR A 125 15.06 -9.41 -5.81
C TYR A 125 15.41 -10.84 -5.38
N SER A 126 14.43 -11.52 -4.82
CA SER A 126 14.47 -12.96 -4.50
C SER A 126 13.16 -13.61 -4.90
N VAL A 127 13.26 -14.66 -5.72
CA VAL A 127 12.09 -15.44 -6.16
C VAL A 127 11.37 -16.08 -4.97
N GLU A 128 12.13 -16.57 -4.01
CA GLU A 128 11.62 -17.22 -2.80
C GLU A 128 10.84 -16.23 -1.94
N GLU A 129 11.37 -15.02 -1.73
CA GLU A 129 10.69 -13.96 -0.98
C GLU A 129 9.42 -13.48 -1.70
N GLU A 130 9.49 -13.31 -3.03
CA GLU A 130 8.32 -12.94 -3.82
C GLU A 130 7.20 -13.98 -3.70
N GLN A 131 7.53 -15.26 -3.86
CA GLN A 131 6.57 -16.35 -3.72
C GLN A 131 5.98 -16.40 -2.31
N GLN A 132 6.81 -16.24 -1.29
CA GLN A 132 6.37 -16.18 0.09
C GLN A 132 5.45 -14.99 0.34
N ALA A 133 5.79 -13.81 -0.18
CA ALA A 133 4.96 -12.61 -0.07
C ALA A 133 3.60 -12.83 -0.73
N LEU A 134 3.57 -13.29 -1.96
CA LEU A 134 2.33 -13.54 -2.71
C LEU A 134 1.45 -14.61 -2.03
N ALA A 135 2.07 -15.64 -1.44
CA ALA A 135 1.35 -16.68 -0.69
C ALA A 135 0.66 -16.13 0.56
N THR A 136 1.14 -15.04 1.16
CA THR A 136 0.48 -14.37 2.28
C THR A 136 -0.67 -13.44 1.86
N GLY A 137 -0.89 -13.26 0.55
CA GLY A 137 -1.97 -12.43 0.01
C GLY A 137 -1.67 -10.95 -0.04
N VAL A 138 -0.40 -10.54 0.00
CA VAL A 138 -0.01 -9.13 -0.16
C VAL A 138 -0.30 -8.62 -1.56
N ALA A 139 -0.40 -7.31 -1.70
CA ALA A 139 -0.67 -6.64 -2.98
C ALA A 139 0.52 -6.72 -3.94
N GLY A 140 1.75 -6.81 -3.42
CA GLY A 140 2.94 -6.94 -4.25
C GLY A 140 4.24 -7.07 -3.46
N TYR A 141 5.28 -7.42 -4.17
CA TYR A 141 6.67 -7.48 -3.73
C TYR A 141 7.48 -6.45 -4.51
N LEU A 142 8.15 -5.55 -3.84
CA LEU A 142 8.85 -4.43 -4.41
C LEU A 142 10.34 -4.47 -4.03
N VAL A 143 11.17 -4.04 -4.96
CA VAL A 143 12.62 -3.90 -4.73
C VAL A 143 12.96 -2.41 -4.71
N ARG A 144 13.76 -2.00 -3.72
CA ARG A 144 14.20 -0.61 -3.60
C ARG A 144 14.99 -0.15 -4.83
N PRO A 145 14.89 1.12 -5.23
CA PRO A 145 14.14 2.20 -4.58
C PRO A 145 12.63 2.14 -4.84
N VAL A 146 11.82 2.37 -3.80
CA VAL A 146 10.36 2.45 -3.91
C VAL A 146 9.97 3.92 -4.01
N THR A 147 9.15 4.24 -5.01
CA THR A 147 8.66 5.59 -5.26
C THR A 147 7.15 5.67 -5.12
N ILE A 148 6.63 6.87 -4.90
CA ILE A 148 5.19 7.12 -4.87
C ILE A 148 4.51 6.69 -6.18
N ASP A 149 5.14 6.97 -7.31
CA ASP A 149 4.62 6.60 -8.63
C ASP A 149 4.46 5.08 -8.78
N LEU A 150 5.41 4.32 -8.25
CA LEU A 150 5.35 2.86 -8.27
C LEU A 150 4.12 2.36 -7.50
N ILE A 151 3.86 2.90 -6.31
CA ILE A 151 2.71 2.53 -5.48
C ILE A 151 1.40 2.95 -6.14
N ARG A 152 1.33 4.16 -6.68
CA ARG A 152 0.17 4.65 -7.41
C ARG A 152 -0.20 3.74 -8.58
N ASN A 153 0.79 3.38 -9.40
CA ASN A 153 0.59 2.52 -10.55
C ASN A 153 0.18 1.09 -10.15
N ALA A 154 0.74 0.58 -9.06
CA ALA A 154 0.39 -0.74 -8.54
C ALA A 154 -1.06 -0.80 -7.99
N ARG A 155 -1.60 0.34 -7.52
CA ARG A 155 -2.98 0.45 -7.00
C ARG A 155 -4.02 0.76 -8.07
N THR A 156 -3.62 1.37 -9.17
CA THR A 156 -4.55 1.66 -10.28
C THR A 156 -4.90 0.34 -10.98
N PRO A 157 -6.17 -0.07 -11.01
CA PRO A 157 -6.55 -1.25 -11.77
C PRO A 157 -6.20 -1.00 -13.23
N HIS A 158 -5.36 -1.86 -13.78
CA HIS A 158 -5.12 -1.87 -15.21
C HIS A 158 -6.47 -2.13 -15.88
N ALA A 159 -7.00 -1.14 -16.59
CA ALA A 159 -8.06 -1.37 -17.53
C ALA A 159 -7.56 -2.50 -18.46
N ARG A 160 -8.11 -3.70 -18.28
CA ARG A 160 -7.92 -4.77 -19.24
C ARG A 160 -8.41 -4.23 -20.57
N THR A 161 -7.50 -3.88 -21.45
CA THR A 161 -7.82 -3.70 -22.86
C THR A 161 -8.41 -5.02 -23.31
N ALA A 162 -9.72 -5.07 -23.36
CA ALA A 162 -10.42 -6.12 -24.07
C ALA A 162 -9.97 -6.00 -25.53
N THR A 163 -9.04 -6.84 -25.91
CA THR A 163 -8.75 -7.07 -27.32
C THR A 163 -9.97 -7.80 -27.86
N GLU A 164 -10.90 -7.03 -28.42
CA GLU A 164 -11.95 -7.56 -29.26
C GLU A 164 -11.29 -8.31 -30.42
N SER A 165 -11.25 -9.61 -30.30
CA SER A 165 -11.06 -10.48 -31.45
C SER A 165 -12.34 -10.41 -32.28
N THR A 166 -12.39 -9.43 -33.15
CA THR A 166 -13.34 -9.47 -34.27
C THR A 166 -12.86 -10.53 -35.22
N ASN A 167 -13.33 -11.73 -35.02
CA ASN A 167 -13.24 -12.78 -36.01
C ASN A 167 -14.43 -12.60 -36.95
N ALA A 168 -14.20 -11.92 -38.07
CA ALA A 168 -15.14 -11.87 -39.17
C ALA A 168 -14.79 -13.02 -40.15
N SER A 169 -15.73 -13.92 -40.29
CA SER A 169 -15.77 -14.94 -41.34
C SER A 169 -15.90 -14.34 -42.72
#